data_86ae27d22f581478ff1b851d9bf0b2a7
#
_entry.id   86ae27d22f581478ff1b851d9bf0b2a7
#
_cell.length_a   1.000
_cell.length_b   1.000
_cell.length_c   1.000
_cell.angle_alpha   90.00
_cell.angle_beta   90.00
_cell.angle_gamma   90.00
#
_symmetry.space_group_name_H-M   'P 1'
#
loop_
_entity.id
_entity.type
_entity.pdbx_description
1 polymer ?
#
loop_
_entity_poly.entity_id
_entity_poly.type
_entity_poly.pdbx_seq_one_letter_code
_entity_poly.pdbx_strand_id
1 'polypeptide(L)'
;MSTLTKVAVEPIIEARKLEKFYPQPDGSRVQVIAPTDIAVYPEQIIALLGPSGCGKSTMLRMLTGLSPTSGGSVYWHGHPVGEEAPNVSIVFQSFALFPWLTVIENVEAPLEARGIGEVERHKRALRIIDAVGLDGFESAYPKELSGGMKQRVGVARALVVEPEVLFMDEPFSALDVLTAETLRGELLELWLEKKIPTRAIFIVTHNIEEAVILADRIIVLGRNPAHIHAEFTVNLAHPRDRKDPRFVELVDLIYRALTRQDHPELEAAGVPANGSATKKQYVMLPHTRPGGLAGLLEILVDQGRKADLHVLADELGLEVDALLPSVDTAVLLGLLKVEEGDAIITPEGEAFAKGDIQERKAIFRKAALANIPLLRQMEQALKAKANRTLSAEFFEDLLDEHFSQDESRRQLETAIQWGRYAELFDYDAASGKLTLTES
;
A
#
# COMPACT_ATOMS: atom_id res chain seq x y z
N MET A 1 -32.77 -27.65 -29.28
CA MET A 1 -31.75 -26.67 -28.96
C MET A 1 -32.38 -25.64 -28.06
N SER A 2 -32.23 -25.81 -26.75
CA SER A 2 -32.81 -24.85 -25.75
C SER A 2 -31.79 -23.75 -25.55
N THR A 3 -32.10 -22.56 -26.03
CA THR A 3 -31.39 -21.31 -25.74
C THR A 3 -31.61 -20.97 -24.28
N LEU A 4 -30.62 -21.33 -23.42
CA LEU A 4 -30.54 -20.81 -22.08
C LEU A 4 -30.35 -19.29 -22.18
N THR A 5 -31.44 -18.56 -21.99
CA THR A 5 -31.41 -17.11 -21.79
C THR A 5 -30.56 -16.85 -20.55
N LYS A 6 -29.36 -16.32 -20.73
CA LYS A 6 -28.53 -15.82 -19.63
C LYS A 6 -29.34 -14.71 -18.96
N VAL A 7 -29.89 -14.99 -17.77
CA VAL A 7 -30.54 -13.96 -16.96
C VAL A 7 -29.45 -12.92 -16.67
N ALA A 8 -29.62 -11.72 -17.18
CA ALA A 8 -28.72 -10.61 -16.89
C ALA A 8 -28.84 -10.35 -15.39
N VAL A 9 -27.73 -10.52 -14.66
CA VAL A 9 -27.68 -10.22 -13.22
C VAL A 9 -27.78 -8.71 -13.09
N GLU A 10 -28.80 -8.23 -12.38
CA GLU A 10 -28.96 -6.80 -12.13
C GLU A 10 -27.95 -6.31 -11.09
N PRO A 11 -27.32 -5.13 -11.30
CA PRO A 11 -26.41 -4.56 -10.33
C PRO A 11 -27.15 -4.11 -9.07
N ILE A 12 -26.50 -4.26 -7.91
CA ILE A 12 -26.96 -3.70 -6.63
C ILE A 12 -26.77 -2.18 -6.65
N ILE A 13 -25.59 -1.74 -7.13
CA ILE A 13 -25.26 -0.31 -7.29
C ILE A 13 -24.81 -0.10 -8.74
N GLU A 14 -25.31 0.95 -9.36
CA GLU A 14 -24.90 1.37 -10.69
C GLU A 14 -24.65 2.88 -10.70
N ALA A 15 -23.44 3.28 -11.07
CA ALA A 15 -23.09 4.67 -11.33
C ALA A 15 -23.04 4.90 -12.83
N ARG A 16 -23.73 5.94 -13.33
CA ARG A 16 -23.79 6.31 -14.74
C ARG A 16 -23.23 7.71 -14.93
N LYS A 17 -22.13 7.82 -15.69
CA LYS A 17 -21.40 9.07 -16.00
C LYS A 17 -21.10 9.88 -14.75
N LEU A 18 -20.71 9.18 -13.66
CA LEU A 18 -20.40 9.78 -12.38
C LEU A 18 -19.21 10.71 -12.52
N GLU A 19 -19.35 11.98 -12.11
CA GLU A 19 -18.27 12.95 -12.14
C GLU A 19 -18.23 13.84 -10.89
N LYS A 20 -17.06 14.37 -10.59
CA LYS A 20 -16.83 15.23 -9.43
C LYS A 20 -15.92 16.40 -9.74
N PHE A 21 -16.40 17.60 -9.39
CA PHE A 21 -15.64 18.84 -9.39
C PHE A 21 -15.56 19.39 -7.98
N TYR A 22 -14.42 19.98 -7.63
CA TYR A 22 -14.26 20.78 -6.43
C TYR A 22 -13.93 22.23 -6.78
N PRO A 23 -14.54 23.23 -6.10
CA PRO A 23 -14.20 24.62 -6.30
C PRO A 23 -12.81 24.92 -5.73
N GLN A 24 -12.05 25.78 -6.39
CA GLN A 24 -10.79 26.33 -5.92
C GLN A 24 -10.96 27.75 -5.36
N PRO A 25 -10.03 28.23 -4.54
CA PRO A 25 -10.07 29.59 -3.97
C PRO A 25 -10.08 30.71 -5.02
N ASP A 26 -9.54 30.47 -6.22
CA ASP A 26 -9.51 31.41 -7.35
C ASP A 26 -10.81 31.45 -8.16
N GLY A 27 -11.84 30.66 -7.76
CA GLY A 27 -13.12 30.53 -8.46
C GLY A 27 -13.12 29.51 -9.60
N SER A 28 -11.99 28.89 -9.93
CA SER A 28 -11.91 27.77 -10.87
C SER A 28 -12.48 26.49 -10.25
N ARG A 29 -12.67 25.45 -11.08
CA ARG A 29 -13.10 24.12 -10.63
C ARG A 29 -12.09 23.09 -11.10
N VAL A 30 -11.67 22.23 -10.20
CA VAL A 30 -10.85 21.06 -10.54
C VAL A 30 -11.74 19.85 -10.69
N GLN A 31 -11.63 19.17 -11.84
CA GLN A 31 -12.27 17.88 -12.05
C GLN A 31 -11.43 16.80 -11.42
N VAL A 32 -11.95 16.17 -10.38
CA VAL A 32 -11.29 15.06 -9.67
C VAL A 32 -11.67 13.73 -10.30
N ILE A 33 -12.92 13.58 -10.76
CA ILE A 33 -13.40 12.36 -11.40
C ILE A 33 -14.04 12.74 -12.73
N ALA A 34 -13.56 12.14 -13.83
CA ALA A 34 -14.15 12.23 -15.16
C ALA A 34 -15.43 11.38 -15.23
N PRO A 35 -16.34 11.63 -16.20
CA PRO A 35 -17.53 10.83 -16.36
C PRO A 35 -17.22 9.32 -16.41
N THR A 36 -17.66 8.59 -15.40
CA THR A 36 -17.27 7.21 -15.15
C THR A 36 -18.50 6.35 -14.86
N ASP A 37 -18.55 5.16 -15.45
CA ASP A 37 -19.60 4.16 -15.23
C ASP A 37 -19.04 3.02 -14.39
N ILE A 38 -19.69 2.69 -13.26
CA ILE A 38 -19.32 1.57 -12.38
C ILE A 38 -20.58 0.82 -11.99
N ALA A 39 -20.53 -0.52 -12.03
CA ALA A 39 -21.58 -1.38 -11.53
C ALA A 39 -21.03 -2.37 -10.49
N VAL A 40 -21.75 -2.53 -9.38
CA VAL A 40 -21.49 -3.51 -8.31
C VAL A 40 -22.55 -4.59 -8.41
N TYR A 41 -22.14 -5.82 -8.65
CA TYR A 41 -23.05 -6.95 -8.77
C TYR A 41 -23.04 -7.78 -7.47
N PRO A 42 -24.08 -8.59 -7.22
CA PRO A 42 -24.09 -9.51 -6.09
C PRO A 42 -23.04 -10.62 -6.24
N GLU A 43 -22.68 -11.24 -5.12
CA GLU A 43 -21.77 -12.39 -5.02
C GLU A 43 -20.36 -12.11 -5.58
N GLN A 44 -19.83 -10.88 -5.39
CA GLN A 44 -18.46 -10.53 -5.79
C GLN A 44 -17.78 -9.60 -4.78
N ILE A 45 -16.47 -9.74 -4.70
CA ILE A 45 -15.58 -8.75 -4.10
C ILE A 45 -14.96 -7.92 -5.23
N ILE A 46 -15.10 -6.60 -5.16
CA ILE A 46 -14.54 -5.66 -6.14
C ILE A 46 -13.43 -4.87 -5.45
N ALA A 47 -12.27 -4.75 -6.09
CA ALA A 47 -11.23 -3.83 -5.67
C ALA A 47 -11.16 -2.63 -6.60
N LEU A 48 -11.21 -1.42 -6.03
CA LEU A 48 -10.90 -0.17 -6.71
C LEU A 48 -9.45 0.18 -6.39
N LEU A 49 -8.59 -0.01 -7.37
CA LEU A 49 -7.14 0.15 -7.27
C LEU A 49 -6.71 1.43 -7.96
N GLY A 50 -5.73 2.11 -7.42
CA GLY A 50 -5.16 3.30 -8.03
C GLY A 50 -4.21 4.02 -7.09
N PRO A 51 -3.37 4.92 -7.61
CA PRO A 51 -2.39 5.65 -6.82
C PRO A 51 -3.03 6.54 -5.74
N SER A 52 -2.25 6.94 -4.75
CA SER A 52 -2.71 7.87 -3.70
C SER A 52 -3.17 9.19 -4.30
N GLY A 53 -4.28 9.74 -3.79
CA GLY A 53 -4.83 11.00 -4.28
C GLY A 53 -5.56 10.96 -5.62
N CYS A 54 -5.66 9.81 -6.32
CA CYS A 54 -6.35 9.73 -7.62
C CYS A 54 -7.89 9.85 -7.53
N GLY A 55 -8.49 9.87 -6.34
CA GLY A 55 -9.95 10.04 -6.18
C GLY A 55 -10.72 8.80 -5.73
N LYS A 56 -10.06 7.71 -5.32
CA LYS A 56 -10.69 6.45 -4.85
C LYS A 56 -11.72 6.67 -3.73
N SER A 57 -11.32 7.32 -2.64
CA SER A 57 -12.22 7.61 -1.51
C SER A 57 -13.35 8.58 -1.90
N THR A 58 -13.10 9.49 -2.86
CA THR A 58 -14.14 10.34 -3.41
C THR A 58 -15.17 9.52 -4.18
N MET A 59 -14.72 8.58 -5.01
CA MET A 59 -15.59 7.64 -5.74
C MET A 59 -16.43 6.82 -4.77
N LEU A 60 -15.80 6.21 -3.75
CA LEU A 60 -16.48 5.45 -2.71
C LEU A 60 -17.58 6.28 -2.02
N ARG A 61 -17.27 7.53 -1.62
CA ARG A 61 -18.24 8.41 -0.95
C ARG A 61 -19.43 8.79 -1.84
N MET A 62 -19.23 8.89 -3.16
CA MET A 62 -20.32 9.14 -4.09
C MET A 62 -21.18 7.90 -4.30
N LEU A 63 -20.57 6.71 -4.46
CA LEU A 63 -21.29 5.44 -4.61
C LEU A 63 -22.16 5.11 -3.39
N THR A 64 -21.72 5.52 -2.20
CA THR A 64 -22.46 5.32 -0.93
C THR A 64 -23.47 6.43 -0.60
N GLY A 65 -23.53 7.48 -1.42
CA GLY A 65 -24.38 8.64 -1.16
C GLY A 65 -23.88 9.61 -0.09
N LEU A 66 -22.68 9.38 0.49
CA LEU A 66 -22.07 10.29 1.48
C LEU A 66 -21.60 11.62 0.89
N SER A 67 -21.36 11.67 -0.42
CA SER A 67 -20.97 12.89 -1.11
C SER A 67 -21.84 13.06 -2.35
N PRO A 68 -22.40 14.25 -2.60
CA PRO A 68 -23.15 14.50 -3.81
C PRO A 68 -22.24 14.44 -5.03
N THR A 69 -22.78 13.99 -6.14
CA THR A 69 -22.13 14.02 -7.46
C THR A 69 -22.16 15.44 -8.04
N SER A 70 -21.22 15.79 -8.91
CA SER A 70 -21.28 17.04 -9.68
C SER A 70 -22.00 16.85 -11.02
N GLY A 71 -22.06 15.62 -11.50
CA GLY A 71 -22.82 15.16 -12.67
C GLY A 71 -22.94 13.64 -12.66
N GLY A 72 -23.81 13.12 -13.53
CA GLY A 72 -24.18 11.71 -13.51
C GLY A 72 -25.09 11.34 -12.36
N SER A 73 -25.36 10.06 -12.19
CA SER A 73 -26.28 9.54 -11.16
C SER A 73 -25.84 8.18 -10.64
N VAL A 74 -26.15 7.91 -9.37
CA VAL A 74 -25.98 6.60 -8.73
C VAL A 74 -27.36 6.00 -8.48
N TYR A 75 -27.49 4.72 -8.80
CA TYR A 75 -28.71 3.94 -8.64
C TYR A 75 -28.45 2.80 -7.65
N TRP A 76 -29.44 2.56 -6.80
CA TRP A 76 -29.55 1.43 -5.91
C TRP A 76 -30.72 0.56 -6.38
N HIS A 77 -30.47 -0.70 -6.76
CA HIS A 77 -31.49 -1.57 -7.38
C HIS A 77 -32.32 -0.88 -8.47
N GLY A 78 -31.67 -0.06 -9.29
CA GLY A 78 -32.32 0.71 -10.37
C GLY A 78 -33.04 2.00 -9.95
N HIS A 79 -33.11 2.31 -8.65
CA HIS A 79 -33.68 3.56 -8.11
C HIS A 79 -32.59 4.58 -7.81
N PRO A 80 -32.77 5.88 -8.11
CA PRO A 80 -31.77 6.89 -7.79
C PRO A 80 -31.44 6.94 -6.29
N VAL A 81 -30.15 6.96 -5.95
CA VAL A 81 -29.69 7.19 -4.56
C VAL A 81 -30.11 8.59 -4.13
N GLY A 82 -30.90 8.69 -3.06
CA GLY A 82 -31.52 9.93 -2.58
C GLY A 82 -33.05 9.82 -2.52
N GLU A 83 -33.67 8.98 -3.35
CA GLU A 83 -35.07 8.58 -3.18
C GLU A 83 -35.20 7.44 -2.17
N GLU A 84 -34.24 6.52 -2.18
CA GLU A 84 -34.13 5.42 -1.23
C GLU A 84 -32.71 5.37 -0.65
N ALA A 85 -32.59 5.22 0.66
CA ALA A 85 -31.29 5.11 1.31
C ALA A 85 -30.71 3.70 1.09
N PRO A 86 -29.51 3.57 0.48
CA PRO A 86 -28.92 2.27 0.22
C PRO A 86 -28.52 1.57 1.53
N ASN A 87 -28.75 0.25 1.61
CA ASN A 87 -28.32 -0.54 2.75
C ASN A 87 -26.84 -0.88 2.63
N VAL A 88 -26.00 0.12 2.85
CA VAL A 88 -24.54 0.03 2.77
C VAL A 88 -23.90 0.39 4.09
N SER A 89 -22.69 -0.10 4.32
CA SER A 89 -21.82 0.31 5.44
C SER A 89 -20.41 0.55 4.96
N ILE A 90 -19.68 1.36 5.71
CA ILE A 90 -18.30 1.75 5.39
C ILE A 90 -17.37 1.42 6.55
N VAL A 91 -16.28 0.74 6.24
CA VAL A 91 -15.10 0.61 7.10
C VAL A 91 -14.08 1.65 6.66
N PHE A 92 -13.72 2.57 7.55
CA PHE A 92 -12.80 3.68 7.26
C PHE A 92 -11.34 3.31 7.55
N GLN A 93 -10.43 3.90 6.83
CA GLN A 93 -8.99 3.75 7.00
C GLN A 93 -8.50 4.05 8.44
N SER A 94 -9.03 5.10 9.07
CA SER A 94 -8.66 5.55 10.42
C SER A 94 -9.46 4.88 11.53
N PHE A 95 -10.08 3.71 11.29
CA PHE A 95 -10.99 2.99 12.18
C PHE A 95 -12.26 3.77 12.56
N ALA A 96 -12.17 5.10 12.69
CA ALA A 96 -13.23 6.05 13.02
C ALA A 96 -14.07 5.62 14.25
N LEU A 97 -13.43 5.04 15.27
CA LEU A 97 -14.08 4.63 16.51
C LEU A 97 -14.38 5.84 17.38
N PHE A 98 -15.50 5.78 18.12
CA PHE A 98 -15.82 6.76 19.15
C PHE A 98 -14.93 6.48 20.38
N PRO A 99 -13.96 7.34 20.70
CA PRO A 99 -12.94 7.04 21.73
C PRO A 99 -13.51 7.00 23.17
N TRP A 100 -14.70 7.56 23.36
CA TRP A 100 -15.43 7.60 24.64
C TRP A 100 -16.43 6.45 24.81
N LEU A 101 -16.63 5.60 23.81
CA LEU A 101 -17.47 4.43 23.83
C LEU A 101 -16.62 3.16 23.95
N THR A 102 -17.12 2.16 24.66
CA THR A 102 -16.55 0.81 24.71
C THR A 102 -16.68 0.10 23.36
N VAL A 103 -16.07 -1.08 23.21
CA VAL A 103 -16.20 -1.92 22.02
C VAL A 103 -17.66 -2.19 21.69
N ILE A 104 -18.42 -2.69 22.69
CA ILE A 104 -19.83 -3.03 22.46
C ILE A 104 -20.66 -1.80 22.10
N GLU A 105 -20.47 -0.68 22.78
CA GLU A 105 -21.17 0.57 22.50
C GLU A 105 -20.83 1.11 21.11
N ASN A 106 -19.57 1.00 20.67
CA ASN A 106 -19.17 1.34 19.29
C ASN A 106 -19.91 0.49 18.26
N VAL A 107 -20.07 -0.82 18.53
CA VAL A 107 -20.77 -1.74 17.62
C VAL A 107 -22.28 -1.51 17.66
N GLU A 108 -22.86 -1.18 18.83
CA GLU A 108 -24.28 -0.89 18.99
C GLU A 108 -24.72 0.43 18.35
N ALA A 109 -23.83 1.45 18.28
CA ALA A 109 -24.16 2.80 17.87
C ALA A 109 -24.97 2.91 16.57
N PRO A 110 -24.65 2.21 15.46
CA PRO A 110 -25.45 2.28 14.24
C PRO A 110 -26.84 1.61 14.37
N LEU A 111 -27.00 0.62 15.26
CA LEU A 111 -28.30 0.01 15.55
C LEU A 111 -29.18 0.94 16.38
N GLU A 112 -28.58 1.64 17.33
CA GLU A 112 -29.24 2.68 18.12
C GLU A 112 -29.74 3.82 17.21
N ALA A 113 -28.91 4.29 16.29
CA ALA A 113 -29.30 5.30 15.31
C ALA A 113 -30.45 4.87 14.41
N ARG A 114 -30.63 3.56 14.18
CA ARG A 114 -31.77 2.96 13.46
C ARG A 114 -32.98 2.71 14.37
N GLY A 115 -32.95 3.07 15.67
CA GLY A 115 -34.04 2.90 16.61
C GLY A 115 -34.26 1.44 17.08
N ILE A 116 -33.26 0.57 16.93
CA ILE A 116 -33.34 -0.81 17.43
C ILE A 116 -33.29 -0.82 18.96
N GLY A 117 -34.22 -1.53 19.58
CA GLY A 117 -34.30 -1.61 21.03
C GLY A 117 -33.08 -2.27 21.68
N GLU A 118 -32.75 -1.86 22.91
CA GLU A 118 -31.51 -2.21 23.63
C GLU A 118 -31.23 -3.72 23.68
N VAL A 119 -32.21 -4.54 24.02
CA VAL A 119 -32.03 -6.00 24.12
C VAL A 119 -31.63 -6.62 22.80
N GLU A 120 -32.27 -6.20 21.73
CA GLU A 120 -31.96 -6.75 20.38
C GLU A 120 -30.62 -6.22 19.83
N ARG A 121 -30.32 -4.93 20.03
CA ARG A 121 -29.03 -4.39 19.57
C ARG A 121 -27.85 -5.02 20.32
N HIS A 122 -28.01 -5.24 21.65
CA HIS A 122 -26.97 -5.89 22.45
C HIS A 122 -26.71 -7.33 21.99
N LYS A 123 -27.79 -8.09 21.75
CA LYS A 123 -27.68 -9.44 21.22
C LYS A 123 -26.98 -9.49 19.87
N ARG A 124 -27.30 -8.56 18.93
CA ARG A 124 -26.64 -8.48 17.61
C ARG A 124 -25.19 -8.07 17.74
N ALA A 125 -24.89 -7.10 18.60
CA ALA A 125 -23.52 -6.63 18.82
C ALA A 125 -22.63 -7.75 19.37
N LEU A 126 -23.08 -8.50 20.39
CA LEU A 126 -22.32 -9.64 20.93
C LEU A 126 -22.03 -10.69 19.85
N ARG A 127 -23.03 -11.05 19.05
CA ARG A 127 -22.86 -12.04 17.98
C ARG A 127 -21.80 -11.63 16.96
N ILE A 128 -21.76 -10.34 16.58
CA ILE A 128 -20.80 -9.89 15.58
C ILE A 128 -19.41 -9.67 16.19
N ILE A 129 -19.31 -9.28 17.46
CA ILE A 129 -18.07 -9.18 18.23
C ILE A 129 -17.38 -10.55 18.31
N ASP A 130 -18.14 -11.59 18.63
CA ASP A 130 -17.68 -12.99 18.63
C ASP A 130 -17.21 -13.41 17.21
N ALA A 131 -18.00 -13.11 16.17
CA ALA A 131 -17.67 -13.46 14.79
C ALA A 131 -16.36 -12.81 14.28
N VAL A 132 -15.96 -11.64 14.80
CA VAL A 132 -14.71 -10.97 14.46
C VAL A 132 -13.58 -11.27 15.48
N GLY A 133 -13.78 -12.20 16.43
CA GLY A 133 -12.78 -12.63 17.40
C GLY A 133 -12.39 -11.53 18.40
N LEU A 134 -13.38 -10.81 18.93
CA LEU A 134 -13.21 -9.79 19.97
C LEU A 134 -13.97 -10.15 21.27
N ASP A 135 -14.35 -11.41 21.43
CA ASP A 135 -14.96 -11.91 22.67
C ASP A 135 -14.05 -11.67 23.88
N GLY A 136 -14.62 -11.19 24.97
CA GLY A 136 -13.91 -10.79 26.18
C GLY A 136 -13.35 -9.36 26.18
N PHE A 137 -13.52 -8.60 25.08
CA PHE A 137 -13.09 -7.20 24.97
C PHE A 137 -14.27 -6.22 24.90
N GLU A 138 -15.49 -6.65 25.15
CA GLU A 138 -16.73 -5.88 24.98
C GLU A 138 -16.73 -4.57 25.77
N SER A 139 -16.17 -4.58 26.98
CA SER A 139 -16.09 -3.43 27.88
C SER A 139 -14.82 -2.57 27.71
N ALA A 140 -13.88 -2.99 26.84
CA ALA A 140 -12.65 -2.25 26.60
C ALA A 140 -12.92 -0.97 25.80
N TYR A 141 -12.12 0.07 26.06
CA TYR A 141 -12.14 1.31 25.28
C TYR A 141 -11.12 1.24 24.11
N PRO A 142 -11.31 2.03 23.04
CA PRO A 142 -10.38 2.04 21.89
C PRO A 142 -8.92 2.26 22.25
N LYS A 143 -8.60 3.06 23.27
CA LYS A 143 -7.23 3.29 23.75
C LYS A 143 -6.52 2.04 24.29
N GLU A 144 -7.28 1.03 24.69
CA GLU A 144 -6.83 -0.23 25.29
C GLU A 144 -6.59 -1.32 24.24
N LEU A 145 -6.95 -1.04 22.97
CA LEU A 145 -6.90 -1.99 21.87
C LEU A 145 -5.66 -1.78 20.98
N SER A 146 -5.15 -2.88 20.43
CA SER A 146 -4.18 -2.83 19.34
C SER A 146 -4.78 -2.26 18.04
N GLY A 147 -3.96 -1.92 17.04
CA GLY A 147 -4.43 -1.46 15.73
C GLY A 147 -5.36 -2.47 15.06
N GLY A 148 -4.99 -3.75 15.05
CA GLY A 148 -5.81 -4.82 14.49
C GLY A 148 -7.14 -5.00 15.22
N MET A 149 -7.15 -4.91 16.56
CA MET A 149 -8.39 -4.96 17.32
C MET A 149 -9.31 -3.77 17.02
N LYS A 150 -8.76 -2.56 16.89
CA LYS A 150 -9.54 -1.38 16.47
C LYS A 150 -10.18 -1.58 15.10
N GLN A 151 -9.44 -2.18 14.16
CA GLN A 151 -9.96 -2.50 12.83
C GLN A 151 -11.10 -3.50 12.91
N ARG A 152 -10.96 -4.57 13.70
CA ARG A 152 -12.03 -5.54 13.94
C ARG A 152 -13.29 -4.88 14.53
N VAL A 153 -13.15 -3.95 15.46
CA VAL A 153 -14.29 -3.16 15.98
C VAL A 153 -14.94 -2.35 14.86
N GLY A 154 -14.14 -1.71 13.99
CA GLY A 154 -14.64 -0.99 12.81
C GLY A 154 -15.42 -1.88 11.85
N VAL A 155 -14.90 -3.10 11.59
CA VAL A 155 -15.57 -4.12 10.76
C VAL A 155 -16.86 -4.60 11.44
N ALA A 156 -16.82 -4.94 12.73
CA ALA A 156 -18.01 -5.35 13.50
C ALA A 156 -19.10 -4.29 13.47
N ARG A 157 -18.76 -3.02 13.69
CA ARG A 157 -19.67 -1.89 13.61
C ARG A 157 -20.31 -1.74 12.23
N ALA A 158 -19.55 -2.00 11.17
CA ALA A 158 -20.07 -1.95 9.81
C ALA A 158 -21.00 -3.14 9.50
N LEU A 159 -20.70 -4.33 10.01
CA LEU A 159 -21.44 -5.55 9.74
C LEU A 159 -22.70 -5.72 10.59
N VAL A 160 -22.76 -5.13 11.80
CA VAL A 160 -23.89 -5.32 12.74
C VAL A 160 -25.23 -4.85 12.19
N VAL A 161 -25.24 -3.93 11.24
CA VAL A 161 -26.44 -3.45 10.55
C VAL A 161 -26.86 -4.31 9.37
N GLU A 162 -26.15 -5.41 9.12
CA GLU A 162 -26.40 -6.36 8.04
C GLU A 162 -26.46 -5.66 6.67
N PRO A 163 -25.38 -4.98 6.23
CA PRO A 163 -25.37 -4.25 4.98
C PRO A 163 -25.43 -5.20 3.79
N GLU A 164 -26.14 -4.81 2.74
CA GLU A 164 -26.12 -5.56 1.48
C GLU A 164 -24.79 -5.39 0.73
N VAL A 165 -24.19 -4.16 0.79
CA VAL A 165 -22.85 -3.91 0.27
C VAL A 165 -21.96 -3.33 1.38
N LEU A 166 -20.82 -3.97 1.60
CA LEU A 166 -19.79 -3.49 2.51
C LEU A 166 -18.72 -2.75 1.71
N PHE A 167 -18.55 -1.47 2.00
CA PHE A 167 -17.47 -0.65 1.47
C PHE A 167 -16.31 -0.60 2.47
N MET A 168 -15.08 -0.65 1.97
CA MET A 168 -13.88 -0.60 2.80
C MET A 168 -12.88 0.37 2.15
N ASP A 169 -12.54 1.45 2.86
CA ASP A 169 -11.58 2.47 2.38
C ASP A 169 -10.20 2.19 2.99
N GLU A 170 -9.30 1.57 2.23
CA GLU A 170 -7.94 1.18 2.62
C GLU A 170 -7.88 0.44 3.98
N PRO A 171 -8.66 -0.64 4.17
CA PRO A 171 -8.93 -1.22 5.49
C PRO A 171 -7.72 -1.82 6.19
N PHE A 172 -6.63 -2.10 5.48
CA PHE A 172 -5.46 -2.78 6.04
C PHE A 172 -4.20 -1.90 6.04
N SER A 173 -4.26 -0.67 5.49
CA SER A 173 -3.09 0.19 5.29
C SER A 173 -2.44 0.69 6.58
N ALA A 174 -3.21 0.79 7.68
CA ALA A 174 -2.73 1.26 8.99
C ALA A 174 -2.22 0.13 9.90
N LEU A 175 -2.10 -1.10 9.38
CA LEU A 175 -1.75 -2.29 10.14
C LEU A 175 -0.35 -2.81 9.75
N ASP A 176 0.31 -3.47 10.70
CA ASP A 176 1.51 -4.24 10.39
C ASP A 176 1.18 -5.44 9.48
N VAL A 177 2.20 -5.94 8.79
CA VAL A 177 2.06 -6.97 7.74
C VAL A 177 1.33 -8.22 8.23
N LEU A 178 1.69 -8.73 9.42
CA LEU A 178 1.12 -9.98 9.96
C LEU A 178 -0.34 -9.78 10.38
N THR A 179 -0.64 -8.68 11.03
CA THR A 179 -2.02 -8.32 11.42
C THR A 179 -2.91 -8.12 10.19
N ALA A 180 -2.41 -7.41 9.17
CA ALA A 180 -3.13 -7.23 7.91
C ALA A 180 -3.40 -8.55 7.19
N GLU A 181 -2.43 -9.47 7.17
CA GLU A 181 -2.59 -10.81 6.57
C GLU A 181 -3.66 -11.62 7.28
N THR A 182 -3.62 -11.64 8.62
CA THR A 182 -4.62 -12.33 9.44
C THR A 182 -6.02 -11.79 9.18
N LEU A 183 -6.21 -10.46 9.22
CA LEU A 183 -7.52 -9.84 9.02
C LEU A 183 -8.06 -10.03 7.60
N ARG A 184 -7.18 -10.05 6.56
CA ARG A 184 -7.60 -10.40 5.19
C ARG A 184 -8.12 -11.82 5.11
N GLY A 185 -7.42 -12.76 5.75
CA GLY A 185 -7.85 -14.16 5.82
C GLY A 185 -9.22 -14.31 6.50
N GLU A 186 -9.42 -13.66 7.64
CA GLU A 186 -10.68 -13.69 8.38
C GLU A 186 -11.84 -13.05 7.61
N LEU A 187 -11.62 -11.90 6.96
CA LEU A 187 -12.64 -11.27 6.12
C LEU A 187 -13.05 -12.22 4.98
N LEU A 188 -12.08 -12.86 4.36
CA LEU A 188 -12.32 -13.80 3.27
C LEU A 188 -13.06 -15.04 3.76
N GLU A 189 -12.73 -15.57 4.93
CA GLU A 189 -13.45 -16.67 5.56
C GLU A 189 -14.92 -16.31 5.84
N LEU A 190 -15.15 -15.16 6.49
CA LEU A 190 -16.51 -14.65 6.75
C LEU A 190 -17.35 -14.54 5.47
N TRP A 191 -16.72 -14.12 4.37
CA TRP A 191 -17.34 -13.98 3.05
C TRP A 191 -17.62 -15.34 2.40
N LEU A 192 -16.62 -16.20 2.28
CA LEU A 192 -16.73 -17.49 1.59
C LEU A 192 -17.66 -18.47 2.29
N GLU A 193 -17.63 -18.47 3.63
CA GLU A 193 -18.51 -19.33 4.44
C GLU A 193 -19.91 -18.74 4.65
N LYS A 194 -20.19 -17.58 4.03
CA LYS A 194 -21.49 -16.87 4.13
C LYS A 194 -21.91 -16.62 5.58
N LYS A 195 -20.92 -16.37 6.45
CA LYS A 195 -21.15 -16.02 7.86
C LYS A 195 -21.73 -14.59 8.02
N ILE A 196 -21.64 -13.77 6.98
CA ILE A 196 -22.17 -12.41 6.90
C ILE A 196 -23.25 -12.34 5.81
N PRO A 197 -24.33 -11.57 6.01
CA PRO A 197 -25.43 -11.45 5.05
C PRO A 197 -25.13 -10.50 3.88
N THR A 198 -23.91 -9.96 3.83
CA THR A 198 -23.44 -9.04 2.80
C THR A 198 -23.39 -9.75 1.43
N ARG A 199 -23.93 -9.10 0.40
CA ARG A 199 -24.00 -9.63 -0.96
C ARG A 199 -22.89 -9.17 -1.89
N ALA A 200 -22.22 -8.04 -1.55
CA ALA A 200 -21.03 -7.59 -2.26
C ALA A 200 -20.08 -6.85 -1.32
N ILE A 201 -18.78 -6.93 -1.59
CA ILE A 201 -17.76 -6.16 -0.89
C ILE A 201 -17.05 -5.28 -1.91
N PHE A 202 -16.89 -3.98 -1.61
CA PHE A 202 -16.19 -3.01 -2.43
C PHE A 202 -14.99 -2.47 -1.65
N ILE A 203 -13.79 -2.85 -2.05
CA ILE A 203 -12.53 -2.49 -1.35
C ILE A 203 -11.80 -1.43 -2.16
N VAL A 204 -11.46 -0.33 -1.51
CA VAL A 204 -10.51 0.65 -2.04
C VAL A 204 -9.14 0.32 -1.48
N THR A 205 -8.15 0.18 -2.35
CA THR A 205 -6.77 -0.09 -1.97
C THR A 205 -5.77 0.49 -2.98
N HIS A 206 -4.54 0.67 -2.54
CA HIS A 206 -3.40 0.97 -3.41
C HIS A 206 -2.46 -0.23 -3.58
N ASN A 207 -2.72 -1.33 -2.87
CA ASN A 207 -1.90 -2.54 -2.89
C ASN A 207 -2.43 -3.55 -3.91
N ILE A 208 -1.62 -3.84 -4.96
CA ILE A 208 -1.98 -4.75 -6.05
C ILE A 208 -2.18 -6.18 -5.56
N GLU A 209 -1.26 -6.70 -4.72
CA GLU A 209 -1.36 -8.07 -4.22
C GLU A 209 -2.61 -8.26 -3.36
N GLU A 210 -2.96 -7.26 -2.55
CA GLU A 210 -4.19 -7.27 -1.76
C GLU A 210 -5.43 -7.35 -2.66
N ALA A 211 -5.48 -6.53 -3.71
CA ALA A 211 -6.57 -6.58 -4.68
C ALA A 211 -6.66 -7.95 -5.35
N VAL A 212 -5.52 -8.54 -5.77
CA VAL A 212 -5.50 -9.86 -6.42
C VAL A 212 -5.82 -10.99 -5.44
N ILE A 213 -5.49 -10.89 -4.15
CA ILE A 213 -5.84 -11.89 -3.14
C ILE A 213 -7.34 -11.92 -2.88
N LEU A 214 -7.97 -10.74 -2.74
CA LEU A 214 -9.34 -10.63 -2.25
C LEU A 214 -10.38 -10.55 -3.36
N ALA A 215 -10.14 -9.76 -4.41
CA ALA A 215 -11.18 -9.36 -5.34
C ALA A 215 -11.40 -10.34 -6.48
N ASP A 216 -12.66 -10.51 -6.89
CA ASP A 216 -13.06 -11.22 -8.11
C ASP A 216 -12.95 -10.31 -9.34
N ARG A 217 -13.02 -8.98 -9.11
CA ARG A 217 -12.94 -7.96 -10.14
C ARG A 217 -12.14 -6.77 -9.62
N ILE A 218 -11.16 -6.32 -10.42
CA ILE A 218 -10.27 -5.21 -10.08
C ILE A 218 -10.46 -4.10 -11.08
N ILE A 219 -10.83 -2.91 -10.60
CA ILE A 219 -11.00 -1.70 -11.39
C ILE A 219 -9.80 -0.79 -11.10
N VAL A 220 -9.03 -0.47 -12.13
CA VAL A 220 -7.86 0.41 -12.02
C VAL A 220 -8.25 1.82 -12.42
N LEU A 221 -8.07 2.78 -11.50
CA LEU A 221 -8.25 4.20 -11.74
C LEU A 221 -6.97 4.87 -12.22
N GLY A 222 -7.12 5.70 -13.25
CA GLY A 222 -6.12 6.67 -13.69
C GLY A 222 -6.21 7.98 -12.91
N ARG A 223 -5.27 8.89 -13.17
CA ARG A 223 -5.16 10.22 -12.56
C ARG A 223 -5.55 11.35 -13.52
N ASN A 224 -5.87 12.51 -12.97
CA ASN A 224 -5.88 13.84 -13.57
C ASN A 224 -6.76 14.05 -14.82
N PRO A 225 -8.08 13.87 -14.74
CA PRO A 225 -8.92 13.43 -13.64
C PRO A 225 -9.01 11.89 -13.54
N ALA A 226 -9.46 11.38 -12.39
CA ALA A 226 -9.70 9.95 -12.22
C ALA A 226 -10.69 9.43 -13.28
N HIS A 227 -10.36 8.32 -13.88
CA HIS A 227 -11.17 7.58 -14.85
C HIS A 227 -10.84 6.09 -14.77
N ILE A 228 -11.74 5.23 -15.21
CA ILE A 228 -11.41 3.80 -15.32
C ILE A 228 -10.42 3.64 -16.47
N HIS A 229 -9.23 3.19 -16.12
CA HIS A 229 -8.17 2.91 -17.07
C HIS A 229 -8.19 1.48 -17.56
N ALA A 230 -8.37 0.54 -16.63
CA ALA A 230 -8.42 -0.88 -16.93
C ALA A 230 -9.35 -1.60 -15.95
N GLU A 231 -9.81 -2.77 -16.36
CA GLU A 231 -10.61 -3.66 -15.54
C GLU A 231 -10.16 -5.10 -15.75
N PHE A 232 -9.98 -5.82 -14.65
CA PHE A 232 -9.50 -7.19 -14.65
C PHE A 232 -10.47 -8.09 -13.91
N THR A 233 -10.77 -9.26 -14.49
CA THR A 233 -11.48 -10.34 -13.80
C THR A 233 -10.44 -11.34 -13.27
N VAL A 234 -10.53 -11.65 -11.98
CA VAL A 234 -9.60 -12.57 -11.32
C VAL A 234 -10.15 -13.99 -11.35
N ASN A 235 -9.71 -14.78 -12.30
CA ASN A 235 -10.15 -16.18 -12.50
C ASN A 235 -9.31 -17.17 -11.67
N LEU A 236 -9.04 -16.84 -10.40
CA LEU A 236 -8.33 -17.68 -9.46
C LEU A 236 -9.25 -18.06 -8.31
N ALA A 237 -9.37 -19.33 -8.00
CA ALA A 237 -10.18 -19.80 -6.86
C ALA A 237 -9.54 -19.40 -5.53
N HIS A 238 -10.36 -19.12 -4.51
CA HIS A 238 -9.89 -18.91 -3.14
C HIS A 238 -9.64 -20.26 -2.41
N PRO A 239 -8.69 -20.33 -1.46
CA PRO A 239 -7.68 -19.31 -1.16
C PRO A 239 -6.63 -19.20 -2.26
N ARG A 240 -6.18 -17.98 -2.58
CA ARG A 240 -5.20 -17.73 -3.65
C ARG A 240 -3.78 -17.81 -3.14
N ASP A 241 -2.94 -18.55 -3.85
CA ASP A 241 -1.51 -18.68 -3.53
C ASP A 241 -0.71 -17.62 -4.30
N ARG A 242 0.02 -16.77 -3.57
CA ARG A 242 0.94 -15.77 -4.15
C ARG A 242 2.06 -16.38 -5.01
N LYS A 243 2.34 -17.68 -4.83
CA LYS A 243 3.34 -18.40 -5.62
C LYS A 243 2.76 -19.01 -6.91
N ASP A 244 1.45 -18.98 -7.10
CA ASP A 244 0.82 -19.45 -8.36
C ASP A 244 1.32 -18.55 -9.51
N PRO A 245 1.89 -19.11 -10.59
CA PRO A 245 2.35 -18.32 -11.73
C PRO A 245 1.29 -17.39 -12.31
N ARG A 246 0.02 -17.80 -12.31
CA ARG A 246 -1.11 -16.98 -12.78
C ARG A 246 -1.38 -15.78 -11.87
N PHE A 247 -1.16 -15.93 -10.55
CA PHE A 247 -1.22 -14.84 -9.59
C PHE A 247 -0.13 -13.79 -9.90
N VAL A 248 1.11 -14.25 -10.05
CA VAL A 248 2.27 -13.40 -10.36
C VAL A 248 2.07 -12.67 -11.69
N GLU A 249 1.60 -13.39 -12.73
CA GLU A 249 1.32 -12.80 -14.05
C GLU A 249 0.26 -11.70 -13.97
N LEU A 250 -0.82 -11.93 -13.19
CA LEU A 250 -1.88 -10.94 -13.02
C LEU A 250 -1.40 -9.70 -12.26
N VAL A 251 -0.60 -9.88 -11.20
CA VAL A 251 0.03 -8.77 -10.46
C VAL A 251 0.90 -7.94 -11.41
N ASP A 252 1.75 -8.57 -12.23
CA ASP A 252 2.59 -7.90 -13.21
C ASP A 252 1.77 -7.15 -14.28
N LEU A 253 0.64 -7.72 -14.71
CA LEU A 253 -0.24 -7.09 -15.70
C LEU A 253 -0.90 -5.84 -15.14
N ILE A 254 -1.41 -5.90 -13.91
CA ILE A 254 -2.01 -4.76 -13.20
C ILE A 254 -0.97 -3.68 -12.94
N TYR A 255 0.23 -4.07 -12.50
CA TYR A 255 1.35 -3.16 -12.29
C TYR A 255 1.68 -2.36 -13.56
N ARG A 256 1.74 -3.04 -14.71
CA ARG A 256 1.97 -2.37 -16.01
C ARG A 256 0.84 -1.41 -16.37
N ALA A 257 -0.40 -1.75 -16.05
CA ALA A 257 -1.54 -0.85 -16.28
C ALA A 257 -1.44 0.42 -15.43
N LEU A 258 -1.01 0.32 -14.17
CA LEU A 258 -0.80 1.46 -13.29
C LEU A 258 0.37 2.35 -13.72
N THR A 259 1.54 1.75 -13.98
CA THR A 259 2.77 2.49 -14.28
C THR A 259 2.79 3.19 -15.64
N ARG A 260 2.09 2.64 -16.64
CA ARG A 260 1.98 3.29 -17.97
C ARG A 260 1.21 4.60 -17.94
N GLN A 261 0.31 4.78 -16.99
CA GLN A 261 -0.45 6.03 -16.83
C GLN A 261 0.37 7.15 -16.23
N ASP A 262 1.18 6.82 -15.23
CA ASP A 262 1.90 7.82 -14.46
C ASP A 262 3.10 8.40 -15.21
N HIS A 263 3.53 7.71 -16.29
CA HIS A 263 4.75 8.08 -17.03
C HIS A 263 4.62 7.98 -18.55
N PRO A 264 3.73 8.76 -19.21
CA PRO A 264 3.68 8.86 -20.67
C PRO A 264 5.02 9.38 -21.26
N GLU A 265 5.82 10.05 -20.43
CA GLU A 265 7.15 10.56 -20.81
C GLU A 265 8.20 9.45 -20.96
N LEU A 266 8.04 8.28 -20.33
CA LEU A 266 8.92 7.12 -20.50
C LEU A 266 8.74 6.46 -21.88
N GLU A 267 7.53 6.50 -22.43
CA GLU A 267 7.30 6.06 -23.82
C GLU A 267 7.95 7.01 -24.84
N ALA A 268 7.91 8.32 -24.58
CA ALA A 268 8.54 9.32 -25.43
C ALA A 268 10.09 9.27 -25.37
N ALA A 269 10.66 8.76 -24.28
CA ALA A 269 12.09 8.65 -24.07
C ALA A 269 12.72 7.38 -24.70
N GLY A 270 11.92 6.51 -25.35
CA GLY A 270 12.43 5.30 -26.01
C GLY A 270 13.03 4.26 -25.07
N VAL A 271 12.68 4.29 -23.78
CA VAL A 271 13.07 3.25 -22.83
C VAL A 271 12.28 2.00 -23.18
N PRO A 272 12.92 0.91 -23.67
CA PRO A 272 12.19 -0.26 -24.13
C PRO A 272 11.45 -0.91 -22.97
N ALA A 273 10.14 -1.10 -23.11
CA ALA A 273 9.29 -1.88 -22.21
C ALA A 273 9.62 -3.39 -22.23
N ASN A 274 10.78 -3.76 -22.78
CA ASN A 274 11.32 -5.12 -22.87
C ASN A 274 12.47 -5.31 -21.87
N GLY A 275 12.14 -5.33 -20.59
CA GLY A 275 12.97 -6.02 -19.62
C GLY A 275 12.33 -7.40 -19.39
N SER A 276 13.01 -8.46 -19.80
CA SER A 276 12.71 -9.82 -19.32
C SER A 276 12.46 -9.76 -17.82
N ALA A 277 11.37 -10.42 -17.37
CA ALA A 277 10.93 -10.50 -15.99
C ALA A 277 12.02 -11.08 -15.06
N THR A 278 12.95 -10.24 -14.65
CA THR A 278 13.63 -10.35 -13.38
C THR A 278 12.84 -9.47 -12.42
N LYS A 279 12.18 -10.06 -11.42
CA LYS A 279 11.56 -9.35 -10.30
C LYS A 279 12.49 -8.20 -9.90
N LYS A 280 12.10 -6.95 -10.17
CA LYS A 280 12.70 -5.80 -9.50
C LYS A 280 12.16 -5.82 -8.07
N GLN A 281 12.74 -6.67 -7.24
CA GLN A 281 12.48 -6.70 -5.82
C GLN A 281 13.13 -5.44 -5.27
N TYR A 282 12.32 -4.44 -4.88
CA TYR A 282 12.82 -3.34 -4.07
C TYR A 282 13.30 -3.94 -2.75
N VAL A 283 14.61 -3.94 -2.59
CA VAL A 283 15.23 -4.35 -1.34
C VAL A 283 15.06 -3.18 -0.38
N MET A 284 14.46 -3.44 0.77
CA MET A 284 14.33 -2.46 1.84
C MET A 284 15.73 -2.00 2.25
N LEU A 285 15.96 -0.68 2.16
CA LEU A 285 17.26 -0.11 2.55
C LEU A 285 17.31 -0.01 4.07
N PRO A 286 18.36 -0.55 4.71
CA PRO A 286 18.58 -0.34 6.14
C PRO A 286 18.81 1.14 6.42
N HIS A 287 18.16 1.69 7.45
CA HIS A 287 18.25 3.11 7.80
C HIS A 287 19.58 3.45 8.47
N THR A 288 20.65 3.42 7.69
CA THR A 288 22.02 3.65 8.15
C THR A 288 22.70 4.75 7.35
N ARG A 289 23.50 5.56 8.02
CA ARG A 289 24.34 6.57 7.36
C ARG A 289 25.60 5.92 6.79
N PRO A 290 25.98 6.19 5.53
CA PRO A 290 27.16 5.58 4.89
C PRO A 290 28.47 5.78 5.68
N GLY A 291 28.60 6.90 6.40
CA GLY A 291 29.78 7.19 7.22
C GLY A 291 30.03 6.21 8.37
N GLY A 292 28.99 5.54 8.89
CA GLY A 292 29.13 4.52 9.95
C GLY A 292 29.73 3.21 9.48
N LEU A 293 29.64 2.90 8.17
CA LEU A 293 30.18 1.66 7.59
C LEU A 293 31.70 1.57 7.67
N ALA A 294 32.39 2.70 7.56
CA ALA A 294 33.85 2.73 7.61
C ALA A 294 34.38 2.20 8.93
N GLY A 295 33.84 2.70 10.05
CA GLY A 295 34.25 2.26 11.38
C GLY A 295 34.01 0.77 11.65
N LEU A 296 32.84 0.23 11.22
CA LEU A 296 32.52 -1.18 11.31
C LEU A 296 33.54 -2.05 10.54
N LEU A 297 33.84 -1.67 9.30
CA LEU A 297 34.72 -2.44 8.43
C LEU A 297 36.20 -2.29 8.84
N GLU A 298 36.62 -1.13 9.40
CA GLU A 298 37.96 -0.93 9.98
C GLU A 298 38.20 -1.87 11.16
N ILE A 299 37.26 -1.95 12.10
CA ILE A 299 37.35 -2.88 13.23
C ILE A 299 37.46 -4.33 12.78
N LEU A 300 36.65 -4.73 11.78
CA LEU A 300 36.74 -6.08 11.21
C LEU A 300 38.09 -6.39 10.57
N VAL A 301 38.75 -5.41 9.94
CA VAL A 301 40.11 -5.57 9.41
C VAL A 301 41.09 -5.78 10.52
N ASP A 302 41.00 -5.01 11.61
CA ASP A 302 41.89 -5.10 12.78
C ASP A 302 41.72 -6.42 13.55
N GLN A 303 40.53 -7.00 13.56
CA GLN A 303 40.20 -8.29 14.16
C GLN A 303 40.52 -9.52 13.30
N GLY A 304 41.21 -9.35 12.20
CA GLY A 304 41.60 -10.47 11.35
C GLY A 304 40.59 -10.91 10.33
N ARG A 305 39.71 -9.98 9.92
CA ARG A 305 38.71 -10.11 8.82
C ARG A 305 37.45 -10.93 9.12
N LYS A 306 37.32 -11.43 10.33
CA LYS A 306 36.19 -12.21 10.81
C LYS A 306 35.99 -11.96 12.31
N ALA A 307 34.75 -11.66 12.70
CA ALA A 307 34.37 -11.51 14.11
C ALA A 307 32.92 -11.89 14.36
N ASP A 308 32.63 -12.41 15.54
CA ASP A 308 31.24 -12.62 16.01
C ASP A 308 30.53 -11.29 16.21
N LEU A 309 29.23 -11.23 15.83
CA LEU A 309 28.43 -9.99 15.88
C LEU A 309 28.27 -9.45 17.30
N HIS A 310 28.22 -10.30 18.33
CA HIS A 310 28.14 -9.85 19.72
C HIS A 310 29.46 -9.22 20.16
N VAL A 311 30.60 -9.79 19.76
CA VAL A 311 31.94 -9.24 20.09
C VAL A 311 32.11 -7.88 19.40
N LEU A 312 31.67 -7.74 18.15
CA LEU A 312 31.69 -6.46 17.43
C LEU A 312 30.79 -5.39 18.07
N ALA A 313 29.61 -5.79 18.55
CA ALA A 313 28.70 -4.90 19.25
C ALA A 313 29.32 -4.40 20.56
N ASP A 314 29.90 -5.29 21.36
CA ASP A 314 30.57 -4.96 22.63
C ASP A 314 31.74 -3.99 22.42
N GLU A 315 32.58 -4.20 21.40
CA GLU A 315 33.71 -3.30 21.10
C GLU A 315 33.27 -1.90 20.64
N LEU A 316 32.15 -1.84 19.92
CA LEU A 316 31.54 -0.58 19.49
C LEU A 316 30.74 0.10 20.61
N GLY A 317 30.51 -0.57 21.74
CA GLY A 317 29.65 -0.08 22.82
C GLY A 317 28.19 0.03 22.42
N LEU A 318 27.75 -0.87 21.54
CA LEU A 318 26.39 -0.91 20.98
C LEU A 318 25.67 -2.19 21.41
N GLU A 319 24.34 -2.12 21.51
CA GLU A 319 23.52 -3.32 21.50
C GLU A 319 23.56 -3.96 20.10
N VAL A 320 23.47 -5.30 20.01
CA VAL A 320 23.50 -6.03 18.73
C VAL A 320 22.45 -5.51 17.76
N ASP A 321 21.24 -5.23 18.26
CA ASP A 321 20.14 -4.68 17.45
C ASP A 321 20.46 -3.31 16.84
N ALA A 322 21.28 -2.50 17.50
CA ALA A 322 21.75 -1.21 16.98
C ALA A 322 22.86 -1.36 15.92
N LEU A 323 23.60 -2.48 15.94
CA LEU A 323 24.63 -2.82 14.96
C LEU A 323 24.03 -3.39 13.67
N LEU A 324 22.94 -4.17 13.77
CA LEU A 324 22.35 -4.90 12.64
C LEU A 324 22.07 -4.02 11.40
N PRO A 325 21.53 -2.80 11.47
CA PRO A 325 21.30 -1.97 10.28
C PRO A 325 22.60 -1.65 9.51
N SER A 326 23.74 -1.51 10.21
CA SER A 326 25.05 -1.27 9.58
C SER A 326 25.60 -2.53 8.93
N VAL A 327 25.41 -3.69 9.58
CA VAL A 327 25.77 -5.00 9.04
C VAL A 327 24.94 -5.30 7.79
N ASP A 328 23.61 -5.12 7.85
CA ASP A 328 22.72 -5.34 6.72
C ASP A 328 23.07 -4.44 5.54
N THR A 329 23.44 -3.18 5.82
CA THR A 329 23.93 -2.25 4.78
C THR A 329 25.21 -2.77 4.12
N ALA A 330 26.18 -3.21 4.91
CA ALA A 330 27.43 -3.74 4.39
C ALA A 330 27.22 -5.03 3.60
N VAL A 331 26.31 -5.90 4.02
CA VAL A 331 25.93 -7.13 3.30
C VAL A 331 25.23 -6.77 1.98
N LEU A 332 24.27 -5.85 2.01
CA LEU A 332 23.54 -5.38 0.82
C LEU A 332 24.48 -4.78 -0.23
N LEU A 333 25.51 -4.05 0.22
CA LEU A 333 26.54 -3.48 -0.64
C LEU A 333 27.60 -4.51 -1.11
N GLY A 334 27.56 -5.74 -0.58
CA GLY A 334 28.54 -6.77 -0.88
C GLY A 334 29.92 -6.54 -0.23
N LEU A 335 29.99 -5.66 0.78
CA LEU A 335 31.22 -5.35 1.51
C LEU A 335 31.47 -6.35 2.67
N LEU A 336 30.42 -7.08 3.06
CA LEU A 336 30.43 -8.01 4.18
C LEU A 336 29.58 -9.23 3.87
N LYS A 337 29.87 -10.38 4.50
CA LYS A 337 29.00 -11.56 4.55
C LYS A 337 28.78 -11.94 6.01
N VAL A 338 27.62 -12.53 6.29
CA VAL A 338 27.32 -13.10 7.60
C VAL A 338 27.13 -14.61 7.43
N GLU A 339 27.93 -15.40 8.13
CA GLU A 339 27.89 -16.85 8.13
C GLU A 339 27.94 -17.37 9.58
N GLU A 340 26.92 -18.11 10.00
CA GLU A 340 26.81 -18.72 11.35
C GLU A 340 26.94 -17.74 12.53
N GLY A 341 26.53 -16.46 12.34
CA GLY A 341 26.64 -15.41 13.37
C GLY A 341 27.92 -14.58 13.32
N ASP A 342 28.86 -14.95 12.46
CA ASP A 342 30.10 -14.22 12.24
C ASP A 342 29.99 -13.26 11.05
N ALA A 343 30.47 -12.05 11.23
CA ALA A 343 30.68 -11.06 10.17
C ALA A 343 32.04 -11.31 9.49
N ILE A 344 32.03 -11.50 8.19
CA ILE A 344 33.24 -11.78 7.38
C ILE A 344 33.37 -10.68 6.32
N ILE A 345 34.47 -9.94 6.36
CA ILE A 345 34.72 -8.87 5.40
C ILE A 345 35.09 -9.42 4.02
N THR A 346 34.54 -8.82 2.95
CA THR A 346 34.89 -9.17 1.58
C THR A 346 36.13 -8.42 1.10
N PRO A 347 36.76 -8.81 -0.04
CA PRO A 347 37.88 -8.04 -0.61
C PRO A 347 37.49 -6.58 -0.92
N GLU A 348 36.26 -6.34 -1.40
CA GLU A 348 35.72 -5.00 -1.64
C GLU A 348 35.51 -4.24 -0.33
N GLY A 349 35.05 -4.93 0.74
CA GLY A 349 34.91 -4.35 2.07
C GLY A 349 36.26 -3.95 2.67
N GLU A 350 37.30 -4.78 2.49
CA GLU A 350 38.66 -4.46 2.94
C GLU A 350 39.24 -3.25 2.16
N ALA A 351 39.03 -3.18 0.85
CA ALA A 351 39.40 -2.03 0.04
C ALA A 351 38.68 -0.75 0.51
N PHE A 352 37.40 -0.86 0.85
CA PHE A 352 36.62 0.25 1.41
C PHE A 352 37.16 0.71 2.77
N ALA A 353 37.47 -0.24 3.68
CA ALA A 353 38.00 0.09 5.01
C ALA A 353 39.34 0.83 4.94
N LYS A 354 40.24 0.40 4.05
CA LYS A 354 41.58 0.96 3.89
C LYS A 354 41.68 2.18 3.01
N GLY A 355 40.64 2.44 2.18
CA GLY A 355 40.64 3.51 1.20
C GLY A 355 40.52 4.89 1.83
N ASP A 356 41.01 5.89 1.12
CA ASP A 356 40.72 7.30 1.44
C ASP A 356 39.26 7.66 1.15
N ILE A 357 38.85 8.91 1.43
CA ILE A 357 37.45 9.36 1.28
C ILE A 357 36.97 9.20 -0.17
N GLN A 358 37.81 9.48 -1.17
CA GLN A 358 37.43 9.39 -2.56
C GLN A 358 37.34 7.93 -3.04
N GLU A 359 38.26 7.10 -2.62
CA GLU A 359 38.24 5.66 -2.88
C GLU A 359 37.02 4.99 -2.26
N ARG A 360 36.65 5.33 -1.01
CA ARG A 360 35.43 4.87 -0.33
C ARG A 360 34.17 5.27 -1.09
N LYS A 361 34.06 6.51 -1.53
CA LYS A 361 32.92 6.98 -2.33
C LYS A 361 32.84 6.23 -3.66
N ALA A 362 33.95 6.00 -4.34
CA ALA A 362 33.98 5.27 -5.60
C ALA A 362 33.54 3.81 -5.45
N ILE A 363 34.03 3.11 -4.39
CA ILE A 363 33.63 1.74 -4.07
C ILE A 363 32.17 1.69 -3.72
N PHE A 364 31.67 2.62 -2.86
CA PHE A 364 30.27 2.71 -2.48
C PHE A 364 29.38 2.96 -3.70
N ARG A 365 29.74 3.89 -4.58
CA ARG A 365 29.01 4.19 -5.83
C ARG A 365 28.86 2.94 -6.70
N LYS A 366 29.98 2.22 -6.92
CA LYS A 366 29.97 0.97 -7.69
C LYS A 366 29.07 -0.09 -7.06
N ALA A 367 29.20 -0.31 -5.77
CA ALA A 367 28.41 -1.28 -5.03
C ALA A 367 26.91 -0.92 -5.00
N ALA A 368 26.59 0.34 -4.75
CA ALA A 368 25.23 0.86 -4.71
C ALA A 368 24.52 0.70 -6.08
N LEU A 369 25.19 1.09 -7.18
CA LEU A 369 24.62 0.93 -8.51
C LEU A 369 24.51 -0.54 -8.95
N ALA A 370 25.36 -1.43 -8.44
CA ALA A 370 25.30 -2.85 -8.74
C ALA A 370 24.15 -3.54 -7.97
N ASN A 371 24.00 -3.24 -6.69
CA ASN A 371 23.17 -4.04 -5.77
C ASN A 371 21.84 -3.37 -5.36
N ILE A 372 21.69 -2.04 -5.58
CA ILE A 372 20.51 -1.30 -5.15
C ILE A 372 19.72 -0.81 -6.37
N PRO A 373 18.61 -1.51 -6.72
CA PRO A 373 17.79 -1.16 -7.87
C PRO A 373 17.25 0.27 -7.81
N LEU A 374 16.84 0.75 -6.62
CA LEU A 374 16.32 2.10 -6.42
C LEU A 374 17.32 3.19 -6.85
N LEU A 375 18.57 3.13 -6.35
CA LEU A 375 19.60 4.14 -6.70
C LEU A 375 19.95 4.13 -8.18
N ARG A 376 20.00 2.94 -8.79
CA ARG A 376 20.20 2.81 -10.24
C ARG A 376 19.07 3.44 -11.04
N GLN A 377 17.83 3.26 -10.59
CA GLN A 377 16.64 3.82 -11.21
C GLN A 377 16.60 5.34 -11.05
N MET A 378 16.95 5.87 -9.86
CA MET A 378 17.08 7.31 -9.64
C MET A 378 18.10 7.95 -10.57
N GLU A 379 19.29 7.36 -10.69
CA GLU A 379 20.33 7.84 -11.60
C GLU A 379 19.87 7.81 -13.06
N GLN A 380 19.24 6.71 -13.50
CA GLN A 380 18.74 6.57 -14.88
C GLN A 380 17.62 7.57 -15.19
N ALA A 381 16.69 7.79 -14.27
CA ALA A 381 15.60 8.75 -14.44
C ALA A 381 16.13 10.19 -14.56
N LEU A 382 17.13 10.55 -13.74
CA LEU A 382 17.78 11.86 -13.84
C LEU A 382 18.55 12.03 -15.16
N LYS A 383 19.25 10.99 -15.64
CA LYS A 383 19.94 11.00 -16.94
C LYS A 383 18.99 11.16 -18.13
N ALA A 384 17.77 10.63 -18.04
CA ALA A 384 16.78 10.71 -19.10
C ALA A 384 16.14 12.10 -19.25
N LYS A 385 16.24 12.99 -18.26
CA LYS A 385 15.71 14.36 -18.31
C LYS A 385 16.71 15.32 -18.95
N ALA A 386 16.23 16.18 -19.86
CA ALA A 386 17.07 17.17 -20.53
C ALA A 386 17.71 18.18 -19.53
N ASN A 387 17.00 18.53 -18.48
CA ASN A 387 17.47 19.40 -17.39
C ASN A 387 18.17 18.65 -16.26
N ARG A 388 18.27 17.30 -16.35
CA ARG A 388 18.88 16.42 -15.35
C ARG A 388 18.36 16.60 -13.93
N THR A 389 17.09 17.05 -13.79
CA THR A 389 16.48 17.36 -12.49
C THR A 389 15.10 16.71 -12.40
N LEU A 390 14.78 16.16 -11.22
CA LEU A 390 13.47 15.57 -10.89
C LEU A 390 13.05 15.94 -9.47
N SER A 391 11.75 15.99 -9.19
CA SER A 391 11.22 16.09 -7.83
C SER A 391 11.46 14.81 -7.04
N ALA A 392 11.80 14.91 -5.77
CA ALA A 392 11.90 13.77 -4.86
C ALA A 392 10.56 13.06 -4.68
N GLU A 393 9.44 13.80 -4.73
CA GLU A 393 8.07 13.29 -4.68
C GLU A 393 7.80 12.23 -5.76
N PHE A 394 8.42 12.36 -6.94
CA PHE A 394 8.36 11.34 -7.99
C PHE A 394 8.85 9.96 -7.52
N PHE A 395 9.90 9.93 -6.71
CA PHE A 395 10.45 8.68 -6.17
C PHE A 395 9.72 8.22 -4.90
N GLU A 396 9.11 9.14 -4.13
CA GLU A 396 8.22 8.83 -3.02
C GLU A 396 6.99 8.08 -3.53
N ASP A 397 6.33 8.60 -4.58
CA ASP A 397 5.20 7.94 -5.24
C ASP A 397 5.55 6.52 -5.73
N LEU A 398 6.77 6.33 -6.26
CA LEU A 398 7.25 5.04 -6.72
C LEU A 398 7.46 4.05 -5.56
N LEU A 399 7.90 4.54 -4.42
CA LEU A 399 8.11 3.73 -3.21
C LEU A 399 6.80 3.43 -2.49
N ASP A 400 5.80 4.33 -2.55
CA ASP A 400 4.46 4.12 -2.00
C ASP A 400 3.73 2.92 -2.62
N GLU A 401 4.17 2.48 -3.79
CA GLU A 401 3.68 1.24 -4.42
C GLU A 401 4.15 -0.03 -3.70
N HIS A 402 5.24 0.07 -2.91
CA HIS A 402 5.90 -1.09 -2.30
C HIS A 402 5.96 -1.03 -0.77
N PHE A 403 5.81 0.17 -0.19
CA PHE A 403 5.94 0.42 1.23
C PHE A 403 4.76 1.28 1.75
N SER A 404 4.57 1.33 3.06
CA SER A 404 3.67 2.32 3.68
C SER A 404 4.22 3.73 3.47
N GLN A 405 3.37 4.78 3.49
CA GLN A 405 3.81 6.18 3.31
C GLN A 405 4.96 6.58 4.24
N ASP A 406 4.90 6.19 5.53
CA ASP A 406 5.96 6.48 6.48
C ASP A 406 7.26 5.76 6.12
N GLU A 407 7.15 4.52 5.65
CA GLU A 407 8.31 3.75 5.22
C GLU A 407 8.84 4.25 3.88
N SER A 408 8.01 4.60 2.91
CA SER A 408 8.42 5.23 1.64
C SER A 408 9.26 6.48 1.86
N ARG A 409 8.85 7.35 2.77
CA ARG A 409 9.63 8.54 3.14
C ARG A 409 10.98 8.18 3.72
N ARG A 410 11.03 7.22 4.66
CA ARG A 410 12.29 6.75 5.25
C ARG A 410 13.21 6.12 4.22
N GLN A 411 12.65 5.31 3.31
CA GLN A 411 13.40 4.69 2.23
C GLN A 411 13.94 5.72 1.26
N LEU A 412 13.14 6.74 0.89
CA LEU A 412 13.56 7.85 0.05
C LEU A 412 14.64 8.70 0.71
N GLU A 413 14.47 9.05 1.99
CA GLU A 413 15.49 9.78 2.75
C GLU A 413 16.81 9.01 2.81
N THR A 414 16.74 7.69 3.03
CA THR A 414 17.92 6.81 3.03
C THR A 414 18.57 6.78 1.64
N ALA A 415 17.78 6.61 0.58
CA ALA A 415 18.26 6.61 -0.80
C ALA A 415 18.90 7.94 -1.18
N ILE A 416 18.33 9.08 -0.76
CA ILE A 416 18.89 10.41 -0.98
C ILE A 416 20.26 10.55 -0.27
N GLN A 417 20.36 10.13 0.99
CA GLN A 417 21.62 10.17 1.73
C GLN A 417 22.70 9.30 1.06
N TRP A 418 22.34 8.10 0.61
CA TRP A 418 23.27 7.19 -0.05
C TRP A 418 23.65 7.67 -1.44
N GLY A 419 22.70 8.21 -2.22
CA GLY A 419 22.97 8.76 -3.54
C GLY A 419 23.87 9.99 -3.50
N ARG A 420 23.71 10.86 -2.51
CA ARG A 420 24.60 12.01 -2.28
C ARG A 420 25.99 11.58 -1.84
N TYR A 421 26.10 10.60 -0.94
CA TYR A 421 27.40 10.05 -0.54
C TYR A 421 28.13 9.41 -1.71
N ALA A 422 27.41 8.72 -2.59
CA ALA A 422 27.90 8.09 -3.81
C ALA A 422 28.17 9.11 -4.95
N GLU A 423 27.92 10.40 -4.74
CA GLU A 423 28.03 11.46 -5.76
C GLU A 423 27.25 11.15 -7.04
N LEU A 424 26.07 10.52 -6.90
CA LEU A 424 25.17 10.22 -8.01
C LEU A 424 24.35 11.47 -8.38
N PHE A 425 23.86 12.18 -7.38
CA PHE A 425 23.04 13.38 -7.50
C PHE A 425 23.11 14.23 -6.24
N ASP A 426 22.79 15.51 -6.39
CA ASP A 426 22.54 16.44 -5.28
C ASP A 426 21.06 16.57 -4.99
N TYR A 427 20.72 16.95 -3.74
CA TYR A 427 19.37 17.19 -3.28
C TYR A 427 19.24 18.57 -2.65
N ASP A 428 18.33 19.37 -3.19
CA ASP A 428 17.94 20.64 -2.63
C ASP A 428 16.66 20.50 -1.78
N ALA A 429 16.81 20.56 -0.46
CA ALA A 429 15.71 20.40 0.48
C ALA A 429 14.67 21.55 0.41
N ALA A 430 15.04 22.74 -0.10
CA ALA A 430 14.12 23.87 -0.19
C ALA A 430 13.14 23.72 -1.36
N SER A 431 13.59 23.13 -2.46
CA SER A 431 12.75 22.88 -3.65
C SER A 431 12.28 21.44 -3.78
N GLY A 432 12.75 20.51 -2.93
CA GLY A 432 12.47 19.09 -3.00
C GLY A 432 13.00 18.43 -4.29
N LYS A 433 14.06 18.98 -4.91
CA LYS A 433 14.56 18.51 -6.20
C LYS A 433 15.89 17.78 -6.09
N LEU A 434 16.01 16.72 -6.90
CA LEU A 434 17.22 15.98 -7.14
C LEU A 434 17.84 16.44 -8.47
N THR A 435 19.14 16.67 -8.50
CA THR A 435 19.89 17.06 -9.70
C THR A 435 21.08 16.14 -9.89
N LEU A 436 21.24 15.59 -11.09
CA LEU A 436 22.36 14.69 -11.42
C LEU A 436 23.69 15.42 -11.21
N THR A 437 24.61 14.82 -10.47
CA THR A 437 25.96 15.37 -10.30
C THR A 437 26.75 15.22 -11.61
N GLU A 438 27.42 16.28 -12.04
CA GLU A 438 28.35 16.22 -13.19
C GLU A 438 29.61 15.47 -12.74
N SER A 439 29.84 14.28 -13.28
CA SER A 439 31.02 13.45 -13.04
C SER A 439 32.09 13.76 -14.06
#